data_bd329d66bfc696b8292896bcef3afe12
#
_entry.id   bd329d66bfc696b8292896bcef3afe12
#
_cell.length_a   1.000
_cell.length_b   1.000
_cell.length_c   1.000
_cell.angle_alpha   90.00
_cell.angle_beta   90.00
_cell.angle_gamma   90.00
#
_symmetry.space_group_name_H-M   'P 1'
#
loop_
_entity.id
_entity.type
_entity.pdbx_description
1 polymer ?
#
loop_
_entity_poly.entity_id
_entity_poly.type
_entity_poly.pdbx_seq_one_letter_code
_entity_poly.pdbx_strand_id
1 'polypeptide(L)'
;CEFEQVWIKCDTGMHRLGFMPEEMPAIQARLSQLGVTETVLMSHFADAESSQSALTAKQLDRWRAVNEAGHGDNNQGSFSNSAATVGNIGPAETWVRLGYSLYGGSLIDAAHLSPLKPVMQFESRIASIRSIAAGESVGYGGRWVAERPTRIATIPVGYADGYPRSARNGTPLGSASGHIPLIGTVSMDMITADITDQASLNVGDR
;
A
#
# COMPACT_ATOMS: atom_id res chain seq x y z
N CYS A 1 -13.28 -10.19 -32.05
CA CYS A 1 -13.81 -10.04 -30.69
C CYS A 1 -14.60 -8.75 -30.67
N GLU A 2 -15.85 -8.83 -30.32
CA GLU A 2 -16.66 -7.63 -30.01
C GLU A 2 -16.40 -7.28 -28.57
N PHE A 3 -15.93 -6.06 -28.31
CA PHE A 3 -15.79 -5.52 -26.96
C PHE A 3 -16.99 -4.61 -26.69
N GLU A 4 -17.68 -4.83 -25.60
CA GLU A 4 -18.80 -3.96 -25.19
C GLU A 4 -18.27 -2.60 -24.74
N GLN A 5 -17.11 -2.55 -24.07
CA GLN A 5 -16.51 -1.33 -23.57
C GLN A 5 -14.98 -1.42 -23.63
N VAL A 6 -14.33 -0.32 -24.00
CA VAL A 6 -12.85 -0.22 -24.04
C VAL A 6 -12.35 0.86 -23.09
N TRP A 7 -11.39 0.50 -22.25
CA TRP A 7 -10.71 1.45 -21.36
C TRP A 7 -9.42 1.94 -21.99
N ILE A 8 -9.34 3.26 -22.19
CA ILE A 8 -8.19 3.92 -22.80
C ILE A 8 -7.37 4.58 -21.72
N LYS A 9 -6.15 4.09 -21.50
CA LYS A 9 -5.27 4.67 -20.52
C LYS A 9 -4.45 5.82 -21.09
N CYS A 10 -4.63 7.02 -20.52
CA CYS A 10 -3.83 8.20 -20.80
C CYS A 10 -2.78 8.42 -19.70
N ASP A 11 -1.54 8.66 -20.09
CA ASP A 11 -0.47 9.05 -19.17
C ASP A 11 -0.51 10.57 -18.93
N THR A 12 -1.11 10.97 -17.85
CA THR A 12 -1.18 12.37 -17.45
C THR A 12 0.03 12.84 -16.64
N GLY A 13 1.00 11.95 -16.35
CA GLY A 13 2.22 12.35 -15.63
C GLY A 13 2.74 11.34 -14.62
N MET A 14 2.22 10.11 -14.60
CA MET A 14 2.80 9.01 -13.82
C MET A 14 3.97 8.32 -14.54
N HIS A 15 3.99 8.39 -15.88
CA HIS A 15 5.03 7.85 -16.76
C HIS A 15 5.35 6.36 -16.53
N ARG A 16 4.29 5.56 -16.34
CA ARG A 16 4.40 4.12 -16.16
C ARG A 16 3.78 3.33 -17.32
N LEU A 17 2.55 3.66 -17.70
CA LEU A 17 1.81 3.06 -18.81
C LEU A 17 0.76 4.03 -19.31
N GLY A 18 0.37 3.92 -20.57
CA GLY A 18 -0.68 4.71 -21.21
C GLY A 18 -0.16 5.45 -22.43
N PHE A 19 -1.09 5.94 -23.22
CA PHE A 19 -0.81 6.84 -24.35
C PHE A 19 -0.56 8.25 -23.82
N MET A 20 0.26 9.01 -24.51
CA MET A 20 0.44 10.43 -24.19
C MET A 20 -0.83 11.22 -24.52
N PRO A 21 -1.09 12.35 -23.84
CA PRO A 21 -2.26 13.18 -24.12
C PRO A 21 -2.42 13.55 -25.60
N GLU A 22 -1.32 13.80 -26.31
CA GLU A 22 -1.28 14.18 -27.72
C GLU A 22 -1.71 13.05 -28.66
N GLU A 23 -1.58 11.80 -28.24
CA GLU A 23 -1.95 10.61 -29.02
C GLU A 23 -3.45 10.29 -28.92
N MET A 24 -4.12 10.81 -27.90
CA MET A 24 -5.52 10.46 -27.59
C MET A 24 -6.50 10.66 -28.76
N PRO A 25 -6.45 11.77 -29.52
CA PRO A 25 -7.36 11.96 -30.66
C PRO A 25 -7.21 10.87 -31.75
N ALA A 26 -5.99 10.47 -32.03
CA ALA A 26 -5.73 9.41 -33.03
C ALA A 26 -6.23 8.04 -32.54
N ILE A 27 -6.05 7.73 -31.26
CA ILE A 27 -6.54 6.49 -30.64
C ILE A 27 -8.07 6.43 -30.69
N GLN A 28 -8.74 7.51 -30.33
CA GLN A 28 -10.21 7.61 -30.38
C GLN A 28 -10.75 7.45 -31.79
N ALA A 29 -10.15 8.13 -32.77
CA ALA A 29 -10.53 7.98 -34.18
C ALA A 29 -10.36 6.52 -34.64
N ARG A 30 -9.30 5.85 -34.20
CA ARG A 30 -9.07 4.43 -34.54
C ARG A 30 -10.11 3.52 -33.91
N LEU A 31 -10.48 3.73 -32.65
CA LEU A 31 -11.52 2.94 -31.99
C LEU A 31 -12.88 3.12 -32.64
N SER A 32 -13.24 4.36 -33.01
CA SER A 32 -14.47 4.64 -33.75
C SER A 32 -14.52 3.91 -35.11
N GLN A 33 -13.40 3.87 -35.85
CA GLN A 33 -13.29 3.10 -37.10
C GLN A 33 -13.46 1.59 -36.88
N LEU A 34 -13.12 1.08 -35.70
CA LEU A 34 -13.29 -0.31 -35.31
C LEU A 34 -14.69 -0.61 -34.76
N GLY A 35 -15.60 0.38 -34.73
CA GLY A 35 -16.96 0.21 -34.24
C GLY A 35 -17.09 0.21 -32.72
N VAL A 36 -16.07 0.63 -31.99
CA VAL A 36 -16.15 0.78 -30.54
C VAL A 36 -16.98 2.03 -30.21
N THR A 37 -18.09 1.83 -29.51
CA THR A 37 -19.04 2.87 -29.16
C THR A 37 -18.92 3.37 -27.71
N GLU A 38 -18.43 2.50 -26.82
CA GLU A 38 -18.27 2.86 -25.42
C GLU A 38 -16.80 2.85 -24.99
N THR A 39 -16.34 3.98 -24.50
CA THR A 39 -14.98 4.13 -24.00
C THR A 39 -14.97 4.73 -22.59
N VAL A 40 -14.01 4.28 -21.78
CA VAL A 40 -13.69 4.87 -20.48
C VAL A 40 -12.30 5.48 -20.56
N LEU A 41 -12.17 6.77 -20.34
CA LEU A 41 -10.87 7.40 -20.19
C LEU A 41 -10.30 7.05 -18.81
N MET A 42 -9.09 6.50 -18.75
CA MET A 42 -8.44 6.11 -17.52
C MET A 42 -7.08 6.80 -17.37
N SER A 43 -6.78 7.29 -16.17
CA SER A 43 -5.42 7.67 -15.79
C SER A 43 -5.11 7.18 -14.36
N HIS A 44 -4.02 7.64 -13.76
CA HIS A 44 -3.65 7.28 -12.40
C HIS A 44 -2.87 8.41 -11.73
N PHE A 45 -3.28 8.80 -10.54
CA PHE A 45 -2.53 9.77 -9.76
C PHE A 45 -1.19 9.20 -9.30
N ALA A 46 -0.14 9.99 -9.46
CA ALA A 46 1.19 9.65 -8.99
C ALA A 46 1.43 10.10 -7.53
N ASP A 47 0.70 11.12 -7.07
CA ASP A 47 0.87 11.73 -5.75
C ASP A 47 -0.45 12.33 -5.24
N ALA A 48 -1.47 11.48 -5.03
CA ALA A 48 -2.75 11.90 -4.48
C ALA A 48 -2.79 11.89 -2.94
N GLU A 49 -1.66 11.69 -2.30
CA GLU A 49 -1.54 11.75 -0.84
C GLU A 49 -1.49 13.18 -0.33
N SER A 50 -1.12 14.11 -1.20
CA SER A 50 -1.10 15.55 -0.93
C SER A 50 -2.04 16.31 -1.86
N SER A 51 -3.05 16.96 -1.31
CA SER A 51 -3.96 17.85 -2.06
C SER A 51 -3.26 19.09 -2.61
N GLN A 52 -2.08 19.43 -2.10
CA GLN A 52 -1.27 20.58 -2.54
C GLN A 52 -0.13 20.18 -3.47
N SER A 53 -0.08 18.93 -3.91
CA SER A 53 0.97 18.46 -4.83
C SER A 53 0.87 19.18 -6.18
N ALA A 54 1.95 19.82 -6.59
CA ALA A 54 2.09 20.41 -7.92
C ALA A 54 1.99 19.35 -9.03
N LEU A 55 2.40 18.12 -8.75
CA LEU A 55 2.26 17.00 -9.67
C LEU A 55 0.80 16.63 -9.86
N THR A 56 0.04 16.54 -8.78
CA THR A 56 -1.41 16.28 -8.81
C THR A 56 -2.14 17.37 -9.58
N ALA A 57 -1.85 18.65 -9.34
CA ALA A 57 -2.42 19.75 -10.09
C ALA A 57 -2.14 19.64 -11.60
N LYS A 58 -0.89 19.38 -11.97
CA LYS A 58 -0.49 19.18 -13.37
C LYS A 58 -1.19 17.99 -14.03
N GLN A 59 -1.36 16.89 -13.30
CA GLN A 59 -2.10 15.73 -13.79
C GLN A 59 -3.58 16.05 -14.03
N LEU A 60 -4.21 16.80 -13.12
CA LEU A 60 -5.59 17.23 -13.26
C LEU A 60 -5.81 18.14 -14.46
N ASP A 61 -4.89 19.08 -14.71
CA ASP A 61 -4.98 19.97 -15.87
C ASP A 61 -4.89 19.19 -17.18
N ARG A 62 -3.96 18.25 -17.29
CA ARG A 62 -3.83 17.36 -18.44
C ARG A 62 -5.06 16.47 -18.62
N TRP A 63 -5.59 15.92 -17.53
CA TRP A 63 -6.81 15.14 -17.55
C TRP A 63 -7.99 15.92 -18.09
N ARG A 64 -8.20 17.16 -17.61
CA ARG A 64 -9.27 18.04 -18.09
C ARG A 64 -9.13 18.31 -19.57
N ALA A 65 -7.94 18.68 -20.02
CA ALA A 65 -7.68 18.98 -21.43
C ALA A 65 -8.00 17.79 -22.35
N VAL A 66 -7.63 16.57 -21.97
CA VAL A 66 -7.94 15.35 -22.73
C VAL A 66 -9.44 15.04 -22.69
N ASN A 67 -10.05 15.19 -21.52
CA ASN A 67 -11.47 14.89 -21.33
C ASN A 67 -12.37 15.87 -22.11
N GLU A 68 -12.00 17.14 -22.18
CA GLU A 68 -12.73 18.18 -22.92
C GLU A 68 -12.56 18.06 -24.44
N ALA A 69 -11.40 17.54 -24.89
CA ALA A 69 -11.05 17.53 -26.32
C ALA A 69 -11.74 16.44 -27.14
N GLY A 70 -12.39 15.44 -26.54
CA GLY A 70 -12.85 14.39 -27.41
C GLY A 70 -13.67 13.24 -26.88
N HIS A 71 -14.27 13.36 -25.74
CA HIS A 71 -15.14 12.28 -25.27
C HIS A 71 -16.60 12.73 -25.44
N GLY A 72 -17.31 12.17 -26.41
CA GLY A 72 -18.71 12.47 -26.67
C GLY A 72 -19.63 12.30 -25.44
N ASP A 73 -20.94 12.43 -25.62
CA ASP A 73 -21.96 12.50 -24.56
C ASP A 73 -21.96 11.37 -23.50
N ASN A 74 -21.18 10.30 -23.70
CA ASN A 74 -21.02 9.17 -22.79
C ASN A 74 -19.67 9.19 -22.04
N ASN A 75 -19.22 10.33 -21.60
CA ASN A 75 -17.92 10.54 -20.96
C ASN A 75 -17.80 9.80 -19.63
N GLN A 76 -17.30 8.55 -19.70
CA GLN A 76 -16.94 7.80 -18.51
C GLN A 76 -15.47 8.01 -18.20
N GLY A 77 -15.17 8.36 -16.95
CA GLY A 77 -13.81 8.60 -16.49
C GLY A 77 -13.42 7.72 -15.29
N SER A 78 -12.14 7.40 -15.21
CA SER A 78 -11.55 6.72 -14.07
C SER A 78 -10.12 7.20 -13.82
N PHE A 79 -9.96 8.05 -12.83
CA PHE A 79 -8.67 8.61 -12.45
C PHE A 79 -8.29 8.27 -11.01
N SER A 80 -9.26 8.30 -10.10
CA SER A 80 -9.04 8.20 -8.66
C SER A 80 -8.58 6.81 -8.22
N ASN A 81 -7.46 6.79 -7.52
CA ASN A 81 -6.97 5.67 -6.73
C ASN A 81 -7.49 5.76 -5.28
N SER A 82 -7.03 4.89 -4.38
CA SER A 82 -7.44 4.89 -2.98
C SER A 82 -7.23 6.23 -2.29
N ALA A 83 -6.06 6.85 -2.45
CA ALA A 83 -5.74 8.13 -1.82
C ALA A 83 -6.64 9.26 -2.36
N ALA A 84 -6.79 9.37 -3.67
CA ALA A 84 -7.66 10.37 -4.28
C ALA A 84 -9.12 10.20 -3.86
N THR A 85 -9.62 8.96 -3.80
CA THR A 85 -11.00 8.68 -3.39
C THR A 85 -11.24 9.04 -1.92
N VAL A 86 -10.35 8.62 -1.03
CA VAL A 86 -10.45 8.90 0.41
C VAL A 86 -10.27 10.40 0.69
N GLY A 87 -9.34 11.06 -0.03
CA GLY A 87 -9.06 12.49 0.09
C GLY A 87 -10.02 13.40 -0.67
N ASN A 88 -10.98 12.83 -1.40
CA ASN A 88 -11.88 13.57 -2.29
C ASN A 88 -11.11 14.50 -3.26
N ILE A 89 -10.05 13.96 -3.85
CA ILE A 89 -9.16 14.65 -4.79
C ILE A 89 -9.49 14.21 -6.21
N GLY A 90 -9.74 15.16 -7.08
CA GLY A 90 -10.01 14.89 -8.49
C GLY A 90 -11.41 15.26 -8.94
N PRO A 91 -11.73 15.01 -10.22
CA PRO A 91 -13.04 15.26 -10.78
C PRO A 91 -14.07 14.25 -10.28
N ALA A 92 -15.36 14.58 -10.43
CA ALA A 92 -16.40 13.56 -10.32
C ALA A 92 -16.21 12.55 -11.46
N GLU A 93 -16.21 11.28 -11.11
CA GLU A 93 -15.90 10.19 -12.03
C GLU A 93 -16.96 9.09 -11.98
N THR A 94 -17.09 8.37 -13.09
CA THR A 94 -17.99 7.21 -13.16
C THR A 94 -17.43 6.04 -12.37
N TRP A 95 -16.09 5.90 -12.37
CA TRP A 95 -15.39 4.75 -11.79
C TRP A 95 -14.24 5.19 -10.88
N VAL A 96 -14.17 4.61 -9.68
CA VAL A 96 -13.01 4.71 -8.80
C VAL A 96 -12.30 3.35 -8.72
N ARG A 97 -11.00 3.36 -8.53
CA ARG A 97 -10.21 2.13 -8.44
C ARG A 97 -9.53 2.04 -7.08
N LEU A 98 -10.24 1.44 -6.15
CA LEU A 98 -9.74 1.19 -4.80
C LEU A 98 -8.81 -0.03 -4.82
N GLY A 99 -7.64 0.12 -4.24
CA GLY A 99 -6.70 -0.97 -3.96
C GLY A 99 -6.40 -1.00 -2.46
N TYR A 100 -5.53 -0.12 -2.00
CA TYR A 100 -5.05 -0.08 -0.63
C TYR A 100 -6.18 0.11 0.41
N SER A 101 -7.18 0.94 0.11
CA SER A 101 -8.31 1.19 1.00
C SER A 101 -9.23 -0.02 1.18
N LEU A 102 -9.26 -0.97 0.22
CA LEU A 102 -10.02 -2.23 0.38
C LEU A 102 -9.46 -3.08 1.52
N TYR A 103 -8.17 -2.94 1.81
CA TYR A 103 -7.51 -3.65 2.91
C TYR A 103 -7.51 -2.84 4.21
N GLY A 104 -8.23 -1.72 4.23
CA GLY A 104 -8.34 -0.85 5.41
C GLY A 104 -7.18 0.13 5.59
N GLY A 105 -6.28 0.23 4.60
CA GLY A 105 -5.17 1.17 4.63
C GLY A 105 -5.54 2.55 4.10
N SER A 106 -4.98 3.59 4.70
CA SER A 106 -5.02 4.97 4.20
C SER A 106 -3.64 5.60 4.30
N LEU A 107 -3.25 6.32 3.26
CA LEU A 107 -2.03 7.14 3.23
C LEU A 107 -2.36 8.62 3.54
N ILE A 108 -3.62 8.93 3.71
CA ILE A 108 -4.11 10.27 4.05
C ILE A 108 -4.67 10.24 5.46
N ASP A 109 -4.34 11.26 6.25
CA ASP A 109 -5.03 11.50 7.50
C ASP A 109 -6.44 12.02 7.22
N ALA A 110 -7.37 11.09 7.20
CA ALA A 110 -8.78 11.33 6.94
C ALA A 110 -9.60 11.28 8.24
N ALA A 111 -9.15 11.97 9.25
CA ALA A 111 -9.77 12.00 10.59
C ALA A 111 -11.27 12.41 10.57
N HIS A 112 -11.71 13.02 9.47
CA HIS A 112 -13.11 13.42 9.23
C HIS A 112 -13.95 12.34 8.52
N LEU A 113 -13.33 11.25 8.07
CA LEU A 113 -14.03 10.12 7.45
C LEU A 113 -14.21 8.99 8.47
N SER A 114 -15.20 8.14 8.26
CA SER A 114 -15.29 6.89 9.00
C SER A 114 -13.98 6.12 8.87
N PRO A 115 -13.35 5.72 9.98
CA PRO A 115 -12.04 5.06 9.92
C PRO A 115 -12.15 3.76 9.12
N LEU A 116 -11.25 3.59 8.16
CA LEU A 116 -11.08 2.33 7.48
C LEU A 116 -10.64 1.28 8.50
N LYS A 117 -11.17 0.07 8.38
CA LYS A 117 -10.81 -1.03 9.29
C LYS A 117 -9.88 -2.01 8.59
N PRO A 118 -8.76 -2.41 9.21
CA PRO A 118 -7.92 -3.46 8.67
C PRO A 118 -8.74 -4.73 8.41
N VAL A 119 -8.60 -5.31 7.22
CA VAL A 119 -9.27 -6.56 6.83
C VAL A 119 -8.31 -7.75 6.78
N MET A 120 -7.01 -7.49 6.96
CA MET A 120 -5.98 -8.52 7.04
C MET A 120 -5.25 -8.41 8.38
N GLN A 121 -5.08 -9.55 9.04
CA GLN A 121 -4.29 -9.69 10.26
C GLN A 121 -3.24 -10.75 10.02
N PHE A 122 -1.98 -10.43 10.35
CA PHE A 122 -0.85 -11.35 10.26
C PHE A 122 -0.39 -11.66 11.68
N GLU A 123 -0.65 -12.87 12.13
CA GLU A 123 -0.46 -13.26 13.52
C GLU A 123 0.39 -14.51 13.67
N SER A 124 1.07 -14.60 14.79
CA SER A 124 1.74 -15.82 15.27
C SER A 124 1.71 -15.85 16.80
N ARG A 125 2.33 -16.87 17.40
CA ARG A 125 2.39 -17.05 18.86
C ARG A 125 3.81 -17.20 19.32
N ILE A 126 4.08 -16.82 20.59
CA ILE A 126 5.37 -17.06 21.21
C ILE A 126 5.57 -18.57 21.36
N ALA A 127 6.58 -19.14 20.70
CA ALA A 127 6.91 -20.56 20.79
C ALA A 127 7.92 -20.86 21.91
N SER A 128 8.79 -19.91 22.24
CA SER A 128 9.81 -20.07 23.26
C SER A 128 10.20 -18.74 23.86
N ILE A 129 10.52 -18.75 25.15
CA ILE A 129 11.10 -17.62 25.87
C ILE A 129 12.41 -18.07 26.52
N ARG A 130 13.44 -17.23 26.40
CA ARG A 130 14.72 -17.46 27.09
C ARG A 130 15.32 -16.15 27.58
N SER A 131 16.12 -16.22 28.61
CA SER A 131 16.91 -15.09 29.10
C SER A 131 18.36 -15.24 28.66
N ILE A 132 18.96 -14.13 28.24
CA ILE A 132 20.37 -14.03 27.90
C ILE A 132 21.04 -12.94 28.75
N ALA A 133 22.36 -13.04 28.92
CA ALA A 133 23.14 -12.01 29.60
C ALA A 133 23.40 -10.80 28.72
N ALA A 134 23.76 -9.67 29.32
CA ALA A 134 24.31 -8.53 28.58
C ALA A 134 25.56 -8.95 27.79
N GLY A 135 25.72 -8.43 26.58
CA GLY A 135 26.83 -8.77 25.68
C GLY A 135 26.55 -9.97 24.75
N GLU A 136 25.51 -10.76 24.99
CA GLU A 136 25.12 -11.86 24.10
C GLU A 136 24.42 -11.32 22.84
N SER A 137 24.68 -11.97 21.69
CA SER A 137 24.08 -11.60 20.41
C SER A 137 22.92 -12.49 20.00
N VAL A 138 22.00 -11.98 19.18
CA VAL A 138 20.80 -12.69 18.72
C VAL A 138 20.77 -12.82 17.21
N GLY A 139 20.50 -14.03 16.73
CA GLY A 139 20.21 -14.34 15.35
C GLY A 139 21.43 -14.33 14.43
N TYR A 140 21.15 -14.48 13.13
CA TYR A 140 22.20 -14.56 12.10
C TYR A 140 23.04 -13.29 12.02
N GLY A 141 24.35 -13.47 12.05
CA GLY A 141 25.33 -12.39 11.96
C GLY A 141 25.48 -11.55 13.22
N GLY A 142 24.80 -11.92 14.32
CA GLY A 142 24.94 -11.20 15.60
C GLY A 142 24.64 -9.71 15.52
N ARG A 143 23.74 -9.30 14.65
CA ARG A 143 23.48 -7.87 14.36
C ARG A 143 22.75 -7.12 15.48
N TRP A 144 22.32 -7.82 16.48
CA TRP A 144 21.76 -7.26 17.70
C TRP A 144 22.47 -7.87 18.89
N VAL A 145 22.86 -7.04 19.85
CA VAL A 145 23.56 -7.44 21.06
C VAL A 145 22.78 -6.92 22.26
N ALA A 146 22.60 -7.75 23.27
CA ALA A 146 21.91 -7.38 24.49
C ALA A 146 22.73 -6.39 25.30
N GLU A 147 22.20 -5.21 25.56
CA GLU A 147 22.85 -4.18 26.42
C GLU A 147 22.63 -4.45 27.92
N ARG A 148 21.65 -5.26 28.25
CA ARG A 148 21.27 -5.69 29.61
C ARG A 148 20.84 -7.16 29.61
N PRO A 149 20.69 -7.81 30.77
CA PRO A 149 20.00 -9.10 30.82
C PRO A 149 18.63 -8.99 30.12
N THR A 150 18.41 -9.80 29.09
CA THR A 150 17.28 -9.64 28.17
C THR A 150 16.46 -10.92 28.10
N ARG A 151 15.14 -10.77 28.14
CA ARG A 151 14.13 -11.81 27.87
C ARG A 151 13.77 -11.79 26.40
N ILE A 152 14.00 -12.88 25.71
CA ILE A 152 13.76 -13.00 24.26
C ILE A 152 12.60 -13.94 24.01
N ALA A 153 11.63 -13.50 23.20
CA ALA A 153 10.60 -14.35 22.61
C ALA A 153 11.06 -14.82 21.23
N THR A 154 10.90 -16.11 20.95
CA THR A 154 11.00 -16.68 19.60
C THR A 154 9.60 -16.93 19.08
N ILE A 155 9.31 -16.41 17.89
CA ILE A 155 8.00 -16.41 17.26
C ILE A 155 8.12 -17.15 15.92
N PRO A 156 7.36 -18.24 15.68
CA PRO A 156 7.42 -19.02 14.46
C PRO A 156 6.69 -18.33 13.33
N VAL A 157 7.35 -17.36 12.74
CA VAL A 157 6.99 -16.64 11.52
C VAL A 157 8.25 -16.01 10.95
N GLY A 158 8.48 -16.14 9.67
CA GLY A 158 9.67 -15.63 9.03
C GLY A 158 9.43 -15.18 7.59
N TYR A 159 10.51 -15.02 6.81
CA TYR A 159 10.36 -14.53 5.45
C TYR A 159 9.71 -15.56 4.51
N ALA A 160 9.71 -16.83 4.82
CA ALA A 160 8.99 -17.86 4.07
C ALA A 160 7.46 -17.72 4.21
N ASP A 161 7.00 -17.09 5.31
CA ASP A 161 5.58 -16.80 5.56
C ASP A 161 5.16 -15.43 5.02
N GLY A 162 6.08 -14.69 4.40
CA GLY A 162 5.82 -13.34 3.88
C GLY A 162 6.24 -12.20 4.81
N TYR A 163 6.84 -12.48 5.98
CA TYR A 163 7.36 -11.42 6.83
C TYR A 163 8.60 -10.77 6.18
N PRO A 164 8.71 -9.45 6.14
CA PRO A 164 9.81 -8.79 5.44
C PRO A 164 11.19 -9.14 6.02
N ARG A 165 12.04 -9.79 5.22
CA ARG A 165 13.43 -10.10 5.66
C ARG A 165 14.25 -8.83 5.94
N SER A 166 13.86 -7.71 5.33
CA SER A 166 14.49 -6.40 5.51
C SER A 166 14.05 -5.66 6.77
N ALA A 167 13.10 -6.21 7.56
CA ALA A 167 12.68 -5.62 8.81
C ALA A 167 13.88 -5.40 9.74
N ARG A 168 13.95 -4.21 10.34
CA ARG A 168 15.08 -3.77 11.15
C ARG A 168 14.85 -4.07 12.62
N ASN A 169 15.95 -4.12 13.39
CA ASN A 169 15.86 -4.10 14.86
C ASN A 169 15.01 -2.90 15.31
N GLY A 170 14.13 -3.12 16.27
CA GLY A 170 13.19 -2.11 16.75
C GLY A 170 11.87 -2.04 15.98
N THR A 171 11.70 -2.79 14.86
CA THR A 171 10.39 -2.88 14.20
C THR A 171 9.33 -3.33 15.21
N PRO A 172 8.23 -2.56 15.39
CA PRO A 172 7.22 -2.88 16.41
C PRO A 172 6.40 -4.12 16.00
N LEU A 173 6.27 -5.05 16.90
CA LEU A 173 5.34 -6.18 16.84
C LEU A 173 4.24 -5.93 17.87
N GLY A 174 2.97 -6.15 17.48
CA GLY A 174 1.84 -6.02 18.39
C GLY A 174 1.76 -7.23 19.34
N SER A 175 1.42 -7.00 20.60
CA SER A 175 1.12 -8.05 21.58
C SER A 175 -0.06 -7.62 22.47
N ALA A 176 -0.57 -8.53 23.26
CA ALA A 176 -1.61 -8.23 24.26
C ALA A 176 -1.16 -7.16 25.27
N SER A 177 0.15 -7.02 25.50
CA SER A 177 0.74 -6.08 26.43
C SER A 177 1.22 -4.78 25.77
N GLY A 178 0.96 -4.59 24.46
CA GLY A 178 1.44 -3.44 23.68
C GLY A 178 2.49 -3.84 22.65
N HIS A 179 3.31 -2.88 22.25
CA HIS A 179 4.36 -3.14 21.25
C HIS A 179 5.63 -3.74 21.88
N ILE A 180 6.19 -4.73 21.20
CA ILE A 180 7.48 -5.33 21.51
C ILE A 180 8.41 -5.16 20.30
N PRO A 181 9.70 -4.85 20.48
CA PRO A 181 10.63 -4.66 19.38
C PRO A 181 11.12 -5.97 18.80
N LEU A 182 11.12 -6.09 17.48
CA LEU A 182 11.88 -7.09 16.75
C LEU A 182 13.37 -6.91 17.04
N ILE A 183 14.08 -8.01 17.29
CA ILE A 183 15.53 -8.03 17.48
C ILE A 183 16.19 -9.13 16.65
N GLY A 184 17.42 -8.90 16.20
CA GLY A 184 18.16 -9.83 15.37
C GLY A 184 17.70 -9.83 13.91
N THR A 185 18.21 -10.76 13.13
CA THR A 185 17.89 -10.90 11.71
C THR A 185 16.71 -11.85 11.53
N VAL A 186 15.72 -11.45 10.74
CA VAL A 186 14.58 -12.30 10.36
C VAL A 186 15.08 -13.58 9.70
N SER A 187 14.68 -14.73 10.24
CA SER A 187 15.02 -16.07 9.73
C SER A 187 13.96 -16.54 8.72
N MET A 188 14.16 -17.72 8.14
CA MET A 188 13.20 -18.31 7.20
C MET A 188 11.82 -18.49 7.84
N ASP A 189 11.78 -19.09 9.03
CA ASP A 189 10.55 -19.52 9.69
C ASP A 189 10.38 -18.91 11.09
N MET A 190 11.27 -18.00 11.52
CA MET A 190 11.25 -17.45 12.86
C MET A 190 11.73 -16.00 12.91
N ILE A 191 11.15 -15.25 13.84
CA ILE A 191 11.65 -13.95 14.30
C ILE A 191 11.88 -13.99 15.81
N THR A 192 12.64 -13.04 16.30
CA THR A 192 12.90 -12.84 17.72
C THR A 192 12.51 -11.44 18.16
N ALA A 193 11.98 -11.32 19.37
CA ALA A 193 11.58 -10.03 19.96
C ALA A 193 12.13 -9.88 21.37
N ASP A 194 12.47 -8.66 21.77
CA ASP A 194 12.78 -8.33 23.15
C ASP A 194 11.47 -8.12 23.92
N ILE A 195 11.28 -8.95 24.95
CA ILE A 195 10.11 -8.89 25.85
C ILE A 195 10.53 -8.60 27.30
N THR A 196 11.69 -8.03 27.49
CA THR A 196 12.26 -7.78 28.85
C THR A 196 11.31 -6.95 29.70
N ASP A 197 10.73 -5.91 29.11
CA ASP A 197 9.84 -4.99 29.82
C ASP A 197 8.37 -5.45 29.80
N GLN A 198 8.08 -6.64 29.27
CA GLN A 198 6.76 -7.24 29.15
C GLN A 198 6.68 -8.55 29.95
N ALA A 199 6.77 -8.43 31.29
CA ALA A 199 6.85 -9.58 32.20
C ALA A 199 5.64 -10.54 32.12
N SER A 200 4.49 -10.04 31.69
CA SER A 200 3.23 -10.80 31.57
C SER A 200 3.18 -11.73 30.37
N LEU A 201 4.07 -11.54 29.37
CA LEU A 201 4.08 -12.39 28.17
C LEU A 201 4.64 -13.77 28.45
N ASN A 202 3.93 -14.78 27.95
CA ASN A 202 4.23 -16.21 28.12
C ASN A 202 4.25 -16.94 26.78
N VAL A 203 4.77 -18.16 26.78
CA VAL A 203 4.66 -19.08 25.64
C VAL A 203 3.17 -19.34 25.34
N GLY A 204 2.81 -19.23 24.07
CA GLY A 204 1.44 -19.35 23.58
C GLY A 204 0.70 -18.02 23.37
N ASP A 205 1.19 -16.92 23.95
CA ASP A 205 0.61 -15.58 23.72
C ASP A 205 0.81 -15.10 22.28
N ARG A 206 -0.12 -14.24 21.82
CA ARG A 206 -0.08 -13.63 20.49
C ARG A 206 0.68 -12.32 20.51
#